data_2cf156a86549594853819f24de71afcc
#
_entry.id   2cf156a86549594853819f24de71afcc
#
_cell.length_a   1.000
_cell.length_b   1.000
_cell.length_c   1.000
_cell.angle_alpha   90.00
_cell.angle_beta   90.00
_cell.angle_gamma   90.00
#
_symmetry.space_group_name_H-M   'P 1'
#
loop_
_entity.id
_entity.type
_entity.pdbx_description
1 polymer ?
#
loop_
_entity_poly.entity_id
_entity_poly.type
_entity_poly.pdbx_seq_one_letter_code
_entity_poly.pdbx_strand_id
1 'polypeptide(L)'
;IVLTGRDVAAEEAERIGLASRVLPAATFAEAVAGYAAQLAAGPPVALALTKRLLTQSPDTGLEAQLRDELAHIKTCFATADVAEAMTAFREKRRPAFQG
;
A
#
# COMPACT_ATOMS: atom_id res chain seq x y z
N ILE A 1 -8.44 -23.25 9.92
CA ILE A 1 -9.69 -22.53 9.57
C ILE A 1 -10.39 -23.28 8.45
N VAL A 2 -9.81 -23.37 7.26
CA VAL A 2 -10.44 -23.95 6.07
C VAL A 2 -10.86 -25.41 6.26
N LEU A 3 -10.02 -26.24 6.88
CA LEU A 3 -10.30 -27.65 7.09
C LEU A 3 -11.28 -27.95 8.23
N THR A 4 -11.38 -27.07 9.21
CA THR A 4 -12.22 -27.30 10.40
C THR A 4 -13.54 -26.53 10.34
N GLY A 5 -13.69 -25.53 9.45
CA GLY A 5 -14.89 -24.72 9.32
C GLY A 5 -15.26 -23.93 10.59
N ARG A 6 -14.29 -23.69 11.50
CA ARG A 6 -14.56 -22.97 12.74
C ARG A 6 -14.74 -21.47 12.51
N ASP A 7 -15.52 -20.86 13.36
CA ASP A 7 -15.66 -19.40 13.40
C ASP A 7 -14.34 -18.73 13.86
N VAL A 8 -14.08 -17.57 13.31
CA VAL A 8 -12.91 -16.73 13.64
C VAL A 8 -13.41 -15.35 14.04
N ALA A 9 -13.18 -14.97 15.29
CA ALA A 9 -13.51 -13.63 15.77
C ALA A 9 -12.68 -12.55 15.08
N ALA A 10 -13.18 -11.32 15.06
CA ALA A 10 -12.55 -10.21 14.36
C ALA A 10 -11.11 -9.94 14.85
N GLU A 11 -10.90 -9.95 16.17
CA GLU A 11 -9.60 -9.73 16.79
C GLU A 11 -8.61 -10.88 16.48
N GLU A 12 -9.11 -12.11 16.38
CA GLU A 12 -8.29 -13.23 15.93
C GLU A 12 -7.93 -13.08 14.45
N ALA A 13 -8.87 -12.68 13.60
CA ALA A 13 -8.65 -12.45 12.18
C ALA A 13 -7.54 -11.43 11.94
N GLU A 14 -7.50 -10.33 12.71
CA GLU A 14 -6.43 -9.35 12.65
C GLU A 14 -5.10 -9.94 13.12
N ARG A 15 -5.10 -10.62 14.25
CA ARG A 15 -3.88 -11.21 14.83
C ARG A 15 -3.20 -12.24 13.94
N ILE A 16 -3.97 -13.03 13.19
CA ILE A 16 -3.46 -14.06 12.26
C ILE A 16 -3.27 -13.56 10.82
N GLY A 17 -3.51 -12.27 10.55
CA GLY A 17 -3.34 -11.66 9.24
C GLY A 17 -4.44 -11.98 8.22
N LEU A 18 -5.59 -12.53 8.65
CA LEU A 18 -6.75 -12.76 7.79
C LEU A 18 -7.48 -11.44 7.48
N ALA A 19 -7.48 -10.50 8.41
CA ALA A 19 -7.91 -9.13 8.23
C ALA A 19 -6.75 -8.19 8.51
N SER A 20 -6.58 -7.14 7.71
CA SER A 20 -5.51 -6.16 7.89
C SER A 20 -5.74 -5.23 9.08
N ARG A 21 -7.00 -4.96 9.40
CA ARG A 21 -7.41 -4.11 10.53
C ARG A 21 -8.82 -4.47 10.98
N VAL A 22 -9.06 -4.38 12.27
CA VAL A 22 -10.39 -4.42 12.88
C VAL A 22 -10.74 -3.03 13.38
N LEU A 23 -11.94 -2.55 13.06
CA LEU A 23 -12.41 -1.21 13.38
C LEU A 23 -13.77 -1.31 14.09
N PRO A 24 -14.04 -0.47 15.10
CA PRO A 24 -15.35 -0.42 15.72
C PRO A 24 -16.43 -0.08 14.70
N ALA A 25 -17.58 -0.77 14.75
CA ALA A 25 -18.67 -0.57 13.81
C ALA A 25 -19.16 0.91 13.75
N ALA A 26 -19.17 1.58 14.90
CA ALA A 26 -19.61 2.98 15.00
C ALA A 26 -18.73 3.97 14.22
N THR A 27 -17.45 3.67 14.04
CA THR A 27 -16.48 4.56 13.37
C THR A 27 -15.95 3.96 12.05
N PHE A 28 -16.48 2.82 11.65
CA PHE A 28 -15.96 2.05 10.50
C PHE A 28 -15.93 2.88 9.22
N ALA A 29 -17.06 3.49 8.86
CA ALA A 29 -17.17 4.25 7.60
C ALA A 29 -16.21 5.44 7.55
N GLU A 30 -16.10 6.20 8.64
CA GLU A 30 -15.20 7.34 8.76
C GLU A 30 -13.73 6.90 8.68
N ALA A 31 -13.36 5.86 9.43
CA ALA A 31 -11.99 5.34 9.45
C ALA A 31 -11.57 4.79 8.09
N VAL A 32 -12.47 4.08 7.38
CA VAL A 32 -12.22 3.57 6.02
C VAL A 32 -12.08 4.73 5.02
N ALA A 33 -12.97 5.74 5.08
CA ALA A 33 -12.87 6.92 4.22
C ALA A 33 -11.56 7.68 4.45
N GLY A 34 -11.15 7.85 5.71
CA GLY A 34 -9.88 8.48 6.06
C GLY A 34 -8.67 7.71 5.52
N TYR A 35 -8.68 6.38 5.64
CA TYR A 35 -7.60 5.55 5.10
C TYR A 35 -7.55 5.58 3.57
N ALA A 36 -8.70 5.53 2.91
CA ALA A 36 -8.78 5.67 1.45
C ALA A 36 -8.26 7.02 0.96
N ALA A 37 -8.64 8.11 1.65
CA ALA A 37 -8.15 9.46 1.34
C ALA A 37 -6.63 9.57 1.53
N GLN A 38 -6.07 8.93 2.56
CA GLN A 38 -4.62 8.88 2.78
C GLN A 38 -3.90 8.18 1.63
N LEU A 39 -4.42 7.05 1.14
CA LEU A 39 -3.85 6.35 -0.02
C LEU A 39 -4.00 7.18 -1.30
N ALA A 40 -5.15 7.81 -1.51
CA ALA A 40 -5.40 8.65 -2.68
C ALA A 40 -4.50 9.89 -2.75
N ALA A 41 -4.02 10.38 -1.61
CA ALA A 41 -3.06 11.48 -1.54
C ALA A 41 -1.59 11.04 -1.74
N GLY A 42 -1.33 9.75 -1.89
CA GLY A 42 0.00 9.22 -2.17
C GLY A 42 0.40 9.31 -3.65
N PRO A 43 1.68 9.04 -3.98
CA PRO A 43 2.18 9.11 -5.35
C PRO A 43 1.55 8.00 -6.21
N PRO A 44 0.70 8.31 -7.20
CA PRO A 44 -0.14 7.30 -7.86
C PRO A 44 0.65 6.28 -8.67
N VAL A 45 1.71 6.70 -9.34
CA VAL A 45 2.58 5.78 -10.10
C VAL A 45 3.27 4.78 -9.16
N ALA A 46 3.86 5.26 -8.05
CA ALA A 46 4.53 4.39 -7.09
C ALA A 46 3.54 3.42 -6.42
N LEU A 47 2.35 3.88 -6.05
CA LEU A 47 1.31 3.02 -5.47
C LEU A 47 0.85 1.93 -6.44
N ALA A 48 0.63 2.28 -7.71
CA ALA A 48 0.24 1.32 -8.75
C ALA A 48 1.31 0.24 -8.98
N LEU A 49 2.58 0.65 -9.08
CA LEU A 49 3.71 -0.25 -9.30
C LEU A 49 3.97 -1.13 -8.07
N THR A 50 3.87 -0.59 -6.85
CA THR A 50 3.97 -1.36 -5.61
C THR A 50 2.86 -2.41 -5.52
N LYS A 51 1.62 -2.04 -5.81
CA LYS A 51 0.49 -2.98 -5.84
C LYS A 51 0.73 -4.12 -6.84
N ARG A 52 1.27 -3.79 -8.02
CA ARG A 52 1.63 -4.80 -9.03
C ARG A 52 2.68 -5.78 -8.51
N LEU A 53 3.77 -5.30 -7.90
CA LEU A 53 4.81 -6.15 -7.31
C LEU A 53 4.23 -7.08 -6.25
N LEU A 54 3.42 -6.57 -5.34
CA LEU A 54 2.78 -7.37 -4.29
C LEU A 54 1.86 -8.45 -4.87
N THR A 55 1.10 -8.13 -5.92
CA THR A 55 0.19 -9.09 -6.55
C THR A 55 0.94 -10.21 -7.29
N GLN A 56 2.11 -9.92 -7.87
CA GLN A 56 2.92 -10.88 -8.62
C GLN A 56 3.84 -11.71 -7.71
N SER A 57 4.17 -11.22 -6.53
CA SER A 57 5.14 -11.80 -5.61
C SER A 57 4.94 -13.28 -5.29
N PRO A 58 3.71 -13.82 -5.10
CA PRO A 58 3.53 -15.24 -4.82
C PRO A 58 4.03 -16.18 -5.94
N ASP A 59 3.98 -15.73 -7.18
CA ASP A 59 4.29 -16.53 -8.36
C ASP A 59 5.65 -16.17 -9.00
N THR A 60 6.39 -15.23 -8.39
CA THR A 60 7.63 -14.69 -8.95
C THR A 60 8.83 -15.08 -8.09
N GLY A 61 9.85 -15.69 -8.70
CA GLY A 61 11.10 -15.99 -8.00
C GLY A 61 11.84 -14.71 -7.58
N LEU A 62 12.63 -14.80 -6.49
CA LEU A 62 13.29 -13.64 -5.86
C LEU A 62 14.09 -12.79 -6.86
N GLU A 63 14.87 -13.41 -7.74
CA GLU A 63 15.70 -12.68 -8.69
C GLU A 63 14.87 -11.86 -9.69
N ALA A 64 13.77 -12.42 -10.19
CA ALA A 64 12.86 -11.74 -11.08
C ALA A 64 12.13 -10.59 -10.34
N GLN A 65 11.69 -10.86 -9.11
CA GLN A 65 11.05 -9.84 -8.27
C GLN A 65 11.96 -8.64 -8.02
N LEU A 66 13.23 -8.85 -7.69
CA LEU A 66 14.21 -7.77 -7.48
C LEU A 66 14.50 -6.99 -8.78
N ARG A 67 14.49 -7.67 -9.92
CA ARG A 67 14.66 -7.05 -11.23
C ARG A 67 13.49 -6.13 -11.58
N ASP A 68 12.28 -6.60 -11.32
CA ASP A 68 11.05 -5.83 -11.53
C ASP A 68 10.98 -4.63 -10.56
N GLU A 69 11.36 -4.81 -9.30
CA GLU A 69 11.45 -3.72 -8.33
C GLU A 69 12.40 -2.63 -8.80
N LEU A 70 13.60 -2.99 -9.26
CA LEU A 70 14.56 -2.04 -9.81
C LEU A 70 14.00 -1.27 -11.03
N ALA A 71 13.28 -1.95 -11.92
CA ALA A 71 12.64 -1.34 -13.08
C ALA A 71 11.54 -0.35 -12.64
N HIS A 72 10.73 -0.71 -11.64
CA HIS A 72 9.70 0.15 -11.09
C HIS A 72 10.27 1.37 -10.36
N ILE A 73 11.35 1.21 -9.61
CA ILE A 73 12.07 2.32 -8.98
C ILE A 73 12.54 3.32 -10.04
N LYS A 74 13.15 2.85 -11.13
CA LYS A 74 13.57 3.72 -12.24
C LYS A 74 12.39 4.49 -12.85
N THR A 75 11.24 3.83 -13.02
CA THR A 75 10.02 4.47 -13.50
C THR A 75 9.55 5.57 -12.54
N CYS A 76 9.54 5.30 -11.24
CA CYS A 76 9.16 6.31 -10.24
C CYS A 76 10.09 7.52 -10.27
N PHE A 77 11.41 7.31 -10.40
CA PHE A 77 12.39 8.40 -10.48
C PHE A 77 12.21 9.29 -11.72
N ALA A 78 11.54 8.82 -12.75
CA ALA A 78 11.23 9.60 -13.96
C ALA A 78 9.96 10.46 -13.80
N THR A 79 9.23 10.36 -12.70
CA THR A 79 8.01 11.14 -12.44
C THR A 79 8.30 12.48 -11.78
N ALA A 80 7.40 13.45 -11.96
CA ALA A 80 7.44 14.74 -11.25
C ALA A 80 7.29 14.57 -9.72
N ASP A 81 6.64 13.50 -9.28
CA ASP A 81 6.39 13.22 -7.87
C ASP A 81 7.66 13.03 -7.04
N VAL A 82 8.73 12.50 -7.63
CA VAL A 82 10.03 12.39 -6.93
C VAL A 82 10.63 13.76 -6.69
N ALA A 83 10.60 14.66 -7.67
CA ALA A 83 11.09 16.03 -7.52
C ALA A 83 10.28 16.81 -6.47
N GLU A 84 8.96 16.65 -6.49
CA GLU A 84 8.05 17.19 -5.48
C GLU A 84 8.36 16.63 -4.08
N ALA A 85 8.52 15.32 -3.94
CA ALA A 85 8.87 14.69 -2.67
C ALA A 85 10.17 15.23 -2.08
N MET A 86 11.21 15.37 -2.90
CA MET A 86 12.49 15.93 -2.48
C MET A 86 12.39 17.41 -2.06
N THR A 87 11.58 18.18 -2.78
CA THR A 87 11.33 19.59 -2.45
C THR A 87 10.55 19.72 -1.16
N ALA A 88 9.45 18.99 -1.04
CA ALA A 88 8.60 18.97 0.16
C ALA A 88 9.40 18.53 1.40
N PHE A 89 10.28 17.54 1.26
CA PHE A 89 11.16 17.10 2.34
C PHE A 89 12.10 18.22 2.83
N ARG A 90 12.73 18.95 1.90
CA ARG A 90 13.62 20.07 2.24
C ARG A 90 12.86 21.22 2.91
N GLU A 91 11.64 21.48 2.44
CA GLU A 91 10.75 22.54 2.94
C GLU A 91 9.94 22.13 4.18
N LYS A 92 10.08 20.87 4.63
CA LYS A 92 9.37 20.31 5.78
C LYS A 92 7.84 20.46 5.66
N ARG A 93 7.30 20.33 4.47
CA ARG A 93 5.86 20.33 4.17
C ARG A 93 5.38 18.98 3.65
N ARG A 94 4.08 18.80 3.58
CA ARG A 94 3.50 17.62 2.90
C ARG A 94 3.66 17.79 1.38
N PRO A 95 4.05 16.70 0.66
CA PRO A 95 4.09 16.70 -0.81
C PRO A 95 2.68 16.72 -1.40
N ALA A 96 2.54 17.25 -2.62
CA ALA A 96 1.32 17.24 -3.42
C ALA A 96 1.58 16.46 -4.71
N PHE A 97 1.29 15.17 -4.69
CA PHE A 97 1.54 14.26 -5.80
C PHE A 97 0.49 14.38 -6.90
N GLN A 98 0.92 14.24 -8.16
CA GLN A 98 0.06 14.37 -9.34
C GLN A 98 0.24 13.19 -10.33
N GLY A 99 1.26 12.36 -10.15
CA GLY A 99 1.58 11.26 -11.05
C GLY A 99 2.74 11.56 -12.00
#